data_8c20c82eafcfa63989c63f81909b5423
#
_entry.id   8c20c82eafcfa63989c63f81909b5423
#
_cell.length_a   1.000
_cell.length_b   1.000
_cell.length_c   1.000
_cell.angle_alpha   90.00
_cell.angle_beta   90.00
_cell.angle_gamma   90.00
#
_symmetry.space_group_name_H-M   'P 1'
#
loop_
_entity.id
_entity.type
_entity.pdbx_description
1 polymer ?
#
loop_
_entity_poly.entity_id
_entity_poly.type
_entity_poly.pdbx_seq_one_letter_code
_entity_poly.pdbx_strand_id
1 'polypeptide(L)'
;LPENVKLEDDCVFANCEKLARARVEIKGEIRPHTFANCISLKTVFLGKEISTIGNSAFECCFALSEINYEGDNKEIQKKVDQLLEKQN
;
A
#
# COMPACT_ATOMS: atom_id res chain seq x y z
N LEU A 1 -1.04 10.98 -14.35
CA LEU A 1 -1.01 9.88 -13.39
C LEU A 1 -2.43 9.44 -13.07
N PRO A 2 -2.69 8.14 -12.99
CA PRO A 2 -4.04 7.67 -12.71
C PRO A 2 -4.44 7.90 -11.25
N GLU A 3 -5.74 8.06 -11.02
CA GLU A 3 -6.29 8.08 -9.67
C GLU A 3 -6.35 6.69 -9.07
N ASN A 4 -6.42 5.67 -9.92
CA ASN A 4 -6.51 4.28 -9.50
C ASN A 4 -5.44 3.48 -10.21
N VAL A 5 -4.86 2.52 -9.50
CA VAL A 5 -3.87 1.64 -10.09
C VAL A 5 -4.06 0.24 -9.56
N LYS A 6 -3.77 -0.74 -10.41
CA LYS A 6 -3.72 -2.14 -10.03
C LYS A 6 -2.28 -2.61 -10.22
N LEU A 7 -1.66 -3.01 -9.13
CA LEU A 7 -0.27 -3.45 -9.15
C LEU A 7 -0.24 -4.97 -9.22
N GLU A 8 0.26 -5.50 -10.33
CA GLU A 8 0.36 -6.94 -10.55
C GLU A 8 1.80 -7.44 -10.62
N ASP A 9 2.76 -6.53 -10.62
CA ASP A 9 4.18 -6.88 -10.67
C ASP A 9 4.99 -5.81 -9.92
N ASP A 10 6.30 -5.84 -10.07
CA ASP A 10 7.27 -5.07 -9.29
C ASP A 10 7.37 -3.59 -9.69
N CYS A 11 6.27 -2.92 -9.83
CA CYS A 11 6.28 -1.49 -10.15
C CYS A 11 6.34 -0.65 -8.87
N VAL A 12 6.93 0.52 -8.99
CA VAL A 12 7.01 1.50 -7.90
C VAL A 12 6.27 2.76 -8.33
N PHE A 13 5.36 3.23 -7.49
CA PHE A 13 4.53 4.40 -7.78
C PHE A 13 4.85 5.57 -6.84
N ALA A 14 6.10 5.67 -6.42
CA ALA A 14 6.51 6.77 -5.54
C ALA A 14 6.19 8.13 -6.17
N ASN A 15 5.78 9.06 -5.33
CA ASN A 15 5.49 10.45 -5.73
C ASN A 15 4.29 10.60 -6.67
N CYS A 16 3.40 9.62 -6.71
CA CYS A 16 2.16 9.72 -7.49
C CYS A 16 1.13 10.51 -6.70
N GLU A 17 1.21 11.83 -6.77
CA GLU A 17 0.44 12.75 -5.92
C GLU A 17 -1.07 12.71 -6.16
N LYS A 18 -1.51 12.23 -7.31
CA LYS A 18 -2.94 12.15 -7.63
C LYS A 18 -3.53 10.76 -7.44
N LEU A 19 -2.69 9.78 -7.11
CA LEU A 19 -3.15 8.41 -6.91
C LEU A 19 -4.02 8.35 -5.66
N ALA A 20 -5.27 7.97 -5.80
CA ALA A 20 -6.24 7.91 -4.70
C ALA A 20 -6.51 6.49 -4.22
N ARG A 21 -6.45 5.52 -5.10
CA ARG A 21 -6.71 4.12 -4.78
C ARG A 21 -5.69 3.22 -5.45
N ALA A 22 -5.28 2.18 -4.74
CA ALA A 22 -4.38 1.19 -5.28
C ALA A 22 -4.86 -0.21 -4.93
N ARG A 23 -4.78 -1.11 -5.90
CA ARG A 23 -5.06 -2.53 -5.68
C ARG A 23 -3.77 -3.29 -5.94
N VAL A 24 -3.25 -3.93 -4.91
CA VAL A 24 -1.96 -4.61 -4.97
C VAL A 24 -2.20 -6.12 -4.97
N GLU A 25 -2.04 -6.74 -6.12
CA GLU A 25 -2.28 -8.18 -6.29
C GLU A 25 -1.02 -8.92 -6.70
N ILE A 26 0.09 -8.57 -6.08
CA ILE A 26 1.37 -9.24 -6.35
C ILE A 26 1.51 -10.47 -5.47
N LYS A 27 2.45 -11.31 -5.85
CA LYS A 27 2.88 -12.45 -5.05
C LYS A 27 4.25 -12.11 -4.48
N GLY A 28 4.35 -12.07 -3.16
CA GLY A 28 5.61 -11.78 -2.51
C GLY A 28 5.65 -10.42 -1.85
N GLU A 29 6.74 -9.70 -2.01
CA GLU A 29 7.01 -8.47 -1.28
C GLU A 29 6.52 -7.20 -1.98
N ILE A 30 5.87 -6.32 -1.23
CA ILE A 30 5.69 -4.94 -1.66
C ILE A 30 7.04 -4.26 -1.42
N ARG A 31 7.65 -3.78 -2.48
CA ARG A 31 8.99 -3.20 -2.41
C ARG A 31 9.04 -1.94 -1.54
N PRO A 32 10.20 -1.65 -0.95
CA PRO A 32 10.37 -0.38 -0.23
C PRO A 32 10.02 0.80 -1.14
N HIS A 33 9.39 1.80 -0.57
CA HIS A 33 9.01 3.05 -1.23
C HIS A 33 8.01 2.92 -2.38
N THR A 34 7.35 1.77 -2.53
CA THR A 34 6.41 1.54 -3.64
C THR A 34 5.38 2.66 -3.78
N PHE A 35 4.83 3.13 -2.66
CA PHE A 35 3.84 4.22 -2.65
C PHE A 35 4.31 5.41 -1.83
N ALA A 36 5.62 5.60 -1.68
CA ALA A 36 6.13 6.70 -0.89
C ALA A 36 5.68 8.04 -1.49
N ASN A 37 5.25 8.96 -0.64
CA ASN A 37 4.81 10.31 -1.03
C ASN A 37 3.58 10.32 -1.94
N CYS A 38 2.75 9.30 -1.88
CA CYS A 38 1.45 9.29 -2.55
C CYS A 38 0.47 10.00 -1.64
N ILE A 39 0.51 11.32 -1.64
CA ILE A 39 -0.17 12.15 -0.64
C ILE A 39 -1.69 12.13 -0.72
N SER A 40 -2.25 11.69 -1.84
CA SER A 40 -3.70 11.55 -2.02
C SER A 40 -4.19 10.13 -1.89
N LEU A 41 -3.30 9.16 -1.69
CA LEU A 41 -3.66 7.75 -1.60
C LEU A 41 -4.48 7.51 -0.34
N LYS A 42 -5.75 7.16 -0.52
CA LYS A 42 -6.71 7.01 0.56
C LYS A 42 -7.02 5.56 0.87
N THR A 43 -7.20 4.73 -0.15
CA THR A 43 -7.64 3.35 -0.01
C THR A 43 -6.68 2.41 -0.73
N VAL A 44 -6.28 1.35 -0.04
CA VAL A 44 -5.41 0.32 -0.60
C VAL A 44 -6.04 -1.05 -0.38
N PHE A 45 -6.04 -1.87 -1.42
CA PHE A 45 -6.47 -3.26 -1.35
C PHE A 45 -5.25 -4.14 -1.50
N LEU A 46 -4.99 -5.00 -0.53
CA LEU A 46 -3.85 -5.91 -0.53
C LEU A 46 -4.32 -7.33 -0.78
N GLY A 47 -3.79 -7.96 -1.81
CA GLY A 47 -4.13 -9.32 -2.17
C GLY A 47 -3.57 -10.33 -1.17
N LYS A 48 -4.12 -11.53 -1.22
CA LYS A 48 -3.82 -12.58 -0.24
C LYS A 48 -2.42 -13.19 -0.36
N GLU A 49 -1.74 -12.98 -1.48
CA GLU A 49 -0.43 -13.60 -1.71
C GLU A 49 0.75 -12.72 -1.34
N ILE A 50 0.48 -11.55 -0.77
CA ILE A 50 1.53 -10.66 -0.29
C ILE A 50 2.16 -11.28 0.96
N SER A 51 3.48 -11.40 0.96
CA SER A 51 4.22 -12.01 2.06
C SER A 51 4.88 -10.99 3.00
N THR A 52 5.28 -9.84 2.48
CA THR A 52 5.90 -8.79 3.29
C THR A 52 5.58 -7.42 2.70
N ILE A 53 5.65 -6.40 3.55
CA ILE A 53 5.53 -5.01 3.15
C ILE A 53 6.87 -4.34 3.43
N GLY A 54 7.51 -3.82 2.39
CA GLY A 54 8.81 -3.20 2.51
C GLY A 54 8.81 -1.94 3.36
N ASN A 55 9.98 -1.58 3.87
CA ASN A 55 10.13 -0.38 4.68
C ASN A 55 9.76 0.86 3.86
N SER A 56 9.04 1.77 4.48
CA SER A 56 8.65 3.04 3.87
C SER A 56 7.79 2.87 2.61
N ALA A 57 7.17 1.71 2.42
CA ALA A 57 6.33 1.47 1.25
C ALA A 57 5.18 2.47 1.16
N PHE A 58 4.68 2.93 2.30
CA PHE A 58 3.59 3.91 2.37
C PHE A 58 4.01 5.17 3.12
N GLU A 59 5.29 5.52 3.03
CA GLU A 59 5.80 6.72 3.68
C GLU A 59 5.15 7.97 3.14
N CYS A 60 4.72 8.86 4.03
CA CYS A 60 4.08 10.13 3.68
C CYS A 60 2.79 9.98 2.87
N CYS A 61 2.10 8.87 3.03
CA CYS A 61 0.74 8.71 2.49
C CYS A 61 -0.24 9.34 3.48
N PHE A 62 -0.30 10.66 3.51
CA PHE A 62 -1.03 11.40 4.55
C PHE A 62 -2.54 11.22 4.50
N ALA A 63 -3.08 10.87 3.35
CA ALA A 63 -4.53 10.65 3.21
C ALA A 63 -4.95 9.21 3.49
N LEU A 64 -4.00 8.30 3.70
CA LEU A 64 -4.27 6.88 3.84
C LEU A 64 -5.16 6.62 5.05
N SER A 65 -6.35 6.09 4.81
CA SER A 65 -7.34 5.86 5.85
C SER A 65 -7.92 4.44 5.83
N GLU A 66 -7.75 3.71 4.74
CA GLU A 66 -8.32 2.38 4.62
C GLU A 66 -7.38 1.43 3.90
N ILE A 67 -7.11 0.30 4.53
CA ILE A 67 -6.34 -0.78 3.91
C ILE A 67 -7.15 -2.06 4.08
N ASN A 68 -7.54 -2.68 2.98
CA ASN A 68 -8.30 -3.92 2.97
C ASN A 68 -7.38 -5.07 2.58
N TYR A 69 -6.98 -5.88 3.54
CA TYR A 69 -6.12 -7.03 3.31
C TYR A 69 -6.98 -8.28 3.19
N GLU A 70 -6.82 -9.01 2.09
CA GLU A 70 -7.63 -10.19 1.80
C GLU A 70 -7.04 -11.50 2.31
N GLY A 71 -5.82 -11.49 2.84
CA GLY A 71 -5.14 -12.68 3.31
C GLY A 71 -5.30 -12.93 4.79
N ASP A 72 -4.61 -13.95 5.28
CA ASP A 72 -4.67 -14.36 6.68
C ASP A 72 -3.30 -14.34 7.37
N ASN A 73 -2.32 -13.70 6.76
CA ASN A 73 -1.00 -13.56 7.34
C ASN A 73 -1.03 -12.53 8.47
N LYS A 74 -0.80 -12.98 9.69
CA LYS A 74 -0.90 -12.12 10.87
C LYS A 74 0.15 -11.02 10.91
N GLU A 75 1.33 -11.26 10.35
CA GLU A 75 2.37 -10.23 10.28
C GLU A 75 1.96 -9.09 9.35
N ILE A 76 1.33 -9.42 8.24
CA ILE A 76 0.81 -8.40 7.31
C ILE A 76 -0.32 -7.61 7.99
N GLN A 77 -1.24 -8.29 8.66
CA GLN A 77 -2.35 -7.62 9.34
C GLN A 77 -1.83 -6.67 10.41
N LYS A 78 -0.82 -7.09 11.16
CA LYS A 78 -0.20 -6.25 12.18
C LYS A 78 0.41 -5.00 11.55
N LYS A 79 1.09 -5.16 10.42
CA LYS A 79 1.71 -4.04 9.73
C LYS A 79 0.67 -3.07 9.18
N VAL A 80 -0.43 -3.61 8.66
CA VAL A 80 -1.57 -2.81 8.20
C VAL A 80 -2.11 -1.96 9.35
N ASP A 81 -2.32 -2.58 10.49
CA ASP A 81 -2.84 -1.87 11.67
C ASP A 81 -1.90 -0.75 12.11
N GLN A 82 -0.59 -1.01 12.09
CA GLN A 82 0.42 -0.01 12.45
C GLN A 82 0.44 1.15 11.48
N LEU A 83 0.29 0.86 10.19
CA LEU A 83 0.27 1.92 9.17
C LEU A 83 -0.93 2.84 9.36
N LEU A 84 -2.09 2.29 9.66
CA LEU A 84 -3.29 3.09 9.88
C LEU A 84 -3.20 3.91 11.17
N GLU A 85 -2.59 3.38 12.21
CA GLU A 85 -2.38 4.11 13.45
C GLU A 85 -1.53 5.36 13.25
N LYS A 86 -0.51 5.27 12.42
CA LYS A 86 0.39 6.39 12.17
C LYS A 86 -0.27 7.55 11.44
N GLN A 87 -1.35 7.28 10.73
CA GLN A 87 -2.06 8.30 9.94
C GLN A 87 -3.08 9.06 10.77
N ASN A 88 -3.40 8.59 11.95
CA ASN A 88 -4.41 9.23 12.81
C ASN A 88 -3.76 10.21 13.78
#